data_ca11fb2d46ea45c4204f5c60d4aad415
#
_entry.id   ca11fb2d46ea45c4204f5c60d4aad415
#
_cell.length_a   1.000
_cell.length_b   1.000
_cell.length_c   1.000
_cell.angle_alpha   90.00
_cell.angle_beta   90.00
_cell.angle_gamma   90.00
#
_symmetry.space_group_name_H-M   'P 1'
#
loop_
_entity.id
_entity.type
_entity.pdbx_description
1 polymer ?
#
loop_
_entity_poly.entity_id
_entity_poly.type
_entity_poly.pdbx_seq_one_letter_code
_entity_poly.pdbx_strand_id
1 'polypeptide(L)'
;SPVVEEVLYPAMEDYQIDILIGEGPAARSIKLDLPPFTLVGATTRAGLLTSPLRDRFGIVHRLEFYTPGELTEIVARTARILGVETDVPAGAAEIGRRSRGTPRIANRLLRRVRDFAQVRANGRITVEVAQTALDLLKVDECGFDEIDRRLLWLIIDKFSGGPVGLDTLAVALGEEPDTIGDVLEPFLIQQGFLMRTPRGRVATAYAYRHFGLATTTCDGRW
;
A
#
# COMPACT_ATOMS: atom_id res chain seq x y z
N SER A 1 -11.59 -13.75 11.47
CA SER A 1 -12.04 -13.96 12.86
C SER A 1 -11.81 -15.42 13.21
N PRO A 2 -11.49 -15.80 14.47
CA PRO A 2 -11.23 -17.18 14.87
C PRO A 2 -12.35 -18.16 14.49
N VAL A 3 -13.60 -17.73 14.58
CA VAL A 3 -14.77 -18.54 14.20
C VAL A 3 -14.76 -18.94 12.73
N VAL A 4 -14.32 -18.03 11.85
CA VAL A 4 -14.22 -18.33 10.41
C VAL A 4 -13.04 -19.26 10.14
N GLU A 5 -11.95 -19.12 10.89
CA GLU A 5 -10.79 -20.00 10.77
C GLU A 5 -11.13 -21.43 11.17
N GLU A 6 -11.91 -21.62 12.24
CA GLU A 6 -12.35 -22.96 12.70
C GLU A 6 -13.19 -23.69 11.64
N VAL A 7 -14.02 -22.97 10.88
CA VAL A 7 -14.79 -23.56 9.77
C VAL A 7 -13.90 -23.96 8.59
N LEU A 8 -12.77 -23.26 8.39
CA LEU A 8 -11.87 -23.54 7.29
C LEU A 8 -10.98 -24.79 7.54
N TYR A 9 -10.70 -25.14 8.78
CA TYR A 9 -9.79 -26.26 9.07
C TYR A 9 -10.27 -27.59 8.47
N PRO A 10 -11.51 -28.07 8.72
CA PRO A 10 -12.02 -29.30 8.11
C PRO A 10 -12.10 -29.20 6.58
N ALA A 11 -12.39 -28.02 6.06
CA ALA A 11 -12.43 -27.80 4.61
C ALA A 11 -11.06 -27.99 3.96
N MET A 12 -9.99 -27.54 4.61
CA MET A 12 -8.61 -27.64 4.10
C MET A 12 -7.99 -29.03 4.28
N GLU A 13 -8.37 -29.75 5.35
CA GLU A 13 -7.78 -31.04 5.70
C GLU A 13 -8.58 -32.20 5.10
N ASP A 14 -9.90 -32.19 5.29
CA ASP A 14 -10.78 -33.34 5.02
C ASP A 14 -11.73 -33.09 3.84
N TYR A 15 -11.69 -31.91 3.22
CA TYR A 15 -12.65 -31.47 2.21
C TYR A 15 -14.10 -31.53 2.69
N GLN A 16 -14.33 -31.15 3.95
CA GLN A 16 -15.65 -31.13 4.58
C GLN A 16 -15.93 -29.79 5.25
N ILE A 17 -17.17 -29.36 5.24
CA ILE A 17 -17.65 -28.20 6.03
C ILE A 17 -18.74 -28.67 6.97
N ASP A 18 -18.64 -28.29 8.24
CA ASP A 18 -19.66 -28.48 9.25
C ASP A 18 -20.65 -27.29 9.21
N ILE A 19 -21.90 -27.59 8.86
CA ILE A 19 -22.99 -26.60 8.87
C ILE A 19 -23.88 -26.84 10.07
N LEU A 20 -23.99 -25.86 10.95
CA LEU A 20 -24.93 -25.89 12.07
C LEU A 20 -26.33 -25.48 11.58
N ILE A 21 -27.31 -26.38 11.75
CA ILE A 21 -28.71 -26.12 11.44
C ILE A 21 -29.52 -26.10 12.74
N GLY A 22 -30.26 -25.01 12.96
CA GLY A 22 -31.05 -24.77 14.17
C GLY A 22 -30.35 -23.88 15.18
N GLU A 23 -31.07 -23.51 16.22
CA GLU A 23 -30.57 -22.66 17.30
C GLU A 23 -30.66 -23.38 18.65
N GLY A 24 -29.77 -23.05 19.58
CA GLY A 24 -29.71 -23.55 20.93
C GLY A 24 -29.35 -25.03 21.07
N PRO A 25 -29.76 -25.72 22.12
CA PRO A 25 -29.37 -27.12 22.43
C PRO A 25 -29.85 -28.14 21.40
N ALA A 26 -30.79 -27.80 20.51
CA ALA A 26 -31.31 -28.65 19.45
C ALA A 26 -30.55 -28.47 18.09
N ALA A 27 -29.54 -27.62 18.04
CA ALA A 27 -28.74 -27.45 16.83
C ALA A 27 -28.06 -28.76 16.42
N ARG A 28 -28.14 -29.08 15.13
CA ARG A 28 -27.50 -30.26 14.55
C ARG A 28 -26.40 -29.84 13.58
N SER A 29 -25.25 -30.48 13.66
CA SER A 29 -24.21 -30.33 12.64
C SER A 29 -24.45 -31.27 11.49
N ILE A 30 -24.44 -30.78 10.28
CA ILE A 30 -24.46 -31.55 9.05
C ILE A 30 -23.11 -31.37 8.36
N LYS A 31 -22.43 -32.46 8.08
CA LYS A 31 -21.19 -32.45 7.30
C LYS A 31 -21.52 -32.41 5.81
N LEU A 32 -20.95 -31.45 5.13
CA LEU A 32 -21.05 -31.32 3.67
C LEU A 32 -19.69 -31.62 3.05
N ASP A 33 -19.66 -32.63 2.19
CA ASP A 33 -18.45 -32.97 1.43
C ASP A 33 -18.20 -31.90 0.35
N LEU A 34 -16.96 -31.50 0.22
CA LEU A 34 -16.49 -30.57 -0.82
C LEU A 34 -15.67 -31.32 -1.87
N PRO A 35 -15.81 -30.98 -3.15
CA PRO A 35 -14.86 -31.47 -4.13
C PRO A 35 -13.45 -30.91 -3.82
N PRO A 36 -12.37 -31.63 -4.20
CA PRO A 36 -11.01 -31.13 -4.03
C PRO A 36 -10.84 -29.73 -4.63
N PHE A 37 -10.25 -28.83 -3.87
CA PHE A 37 -10.05 -27.44 -4.27
C PHE A 37 -8.67 -26.92 -3.84
N THR A 38 -8.24 -25.82 -4.41
CA THR A 38 -7.06 -25.09 -3.98
C THR A 38 -7.49 -23.78 -3.31
N LEU A 39 -7.10 -23.60 -2.05
CA LEU A 39 -7.35 -22.36 -1.31
C LEU A 39 -6.20 -21.39 -1.53
N VAL A 40 -6.53 -20.18 -1.97
CA VAL A 40 -5.60 -19.07 -2.08
C VAL A 40 -6.05 -17.95 -1.15
N GLY A 41 -5.17 -17.56 -0.25
CA GLY A 41 -5.40 -16.45 0.69
C GLY A 41 -4.42 -15.30 0.46
N ALA A 42 -4.87 -14.08 0.73
CA ALA A 42 -4.02 -12.90 0.73
C ALA A 42 -4.38 -12.00 1.92
N THR A 43 -3.37 -11.48 2.59
CA THR A 43 -3.54 -10.56 3.72
C THR A 43 -2.40 -9.55 3.77
N THR A 44 -2.70 -8.36 4.25
CA THR A 44 -1.68 -7.34 4.59
C THR A 44 -1.16 -7.53 6.01
N ARG A 45 -1.87 -8.30 6.85
CA ARG A 45 -1.58 -8.49 8.28
C ARG A 45 -1.35 -9.97 8.59
N ALA A 46 -0.28 -10.56 8.02
CA ALA A 46 0.07 -11.97 8.24
C ALA A 46 0.24 -12.34 9.74
N GLY A 47 0.65 -11.37 10.58
CA GLY A 47 0.78 -11.55 12.01
C GLY A 47 -0.53 -11.76 12.77
N LEU A 48 -1.69 -11.42 12.18
CA LEU A 48 -3.00 -11.65 12.76
C LEU A 48 -3.58 -13.04 12.45
N LEU A 49 -2.96 -13.78 11.51
CA LEU A 49 -3.33 -15.17 11.24
C LEU A 49 -2.86 -16.04 12.38
N THR A 50 -3.72 -16.93 12.84
CA THR A 50 -3.32 -17.93 13.84
C THR A 50 -2.26 -18.87 13.27
N SER A 51 -1.37 -19.38 14.13
CA SER A 51 -0.37 -20.36 13.69
C SER A 51 -1.01 -21.58 13.05
N PRO A 52 -2.10 -22.17 13.59
CA PRO A 52 -2.76 -23.31 12.96
C PRO A 52 -3.26 -23.06 11.55
N LEU A 53 -3.79 -21.86 11.26
CA LEU A 53 -4.22 -21.53 9.91
C LEU A 53 -3.03 -21.36 8.97
N ARG A 54 -2.01 -20.66 9.42
CA ARG A 54 -0.80 -20.40 8.61
C ARG A 54 -0.08 -21.70 8.25
N ASP A 55 0.01 -22.65 9.18
CA ASP A 55 0.72 -23.92 8.99
C ASP A 55 0.01 -24.85 7.99
N ARG A 56 -1.30 -24.61 7.74
CA ARG A 56 -2.10 -25.35 6.74
C ARG A 56 -1.88 -24.87 5.32
N PHE A 57 -1.32 -23.67 5.13
CA PHE A 57 -0.90 -23.23 3.80
C PHE A 57 0.47 -23.83 3.47
N GLY A 58 0.51 -24.74 2.50
CA GLY A 58 1.74 -25.39 2.08
C GLY A 58 2.74 -24.48 1.38
N ILE A 59 2.28 -23.33 0.85
CA ILE A 59 3.09 -22.35 0.14
C ILE A 59 2.77 -20.96 0.70
N VAL A 60 3.79 -20.28 1.21
CA VAL A 60 3.67 -18.91 1.73
C VAL A 60 4.63 -18.01 0.96
N HIS A 61 4.09 -17.00 0.31
CA HIS A 61 4.86 -15.97 -0.38
C HIS A 61 4.64 -14.60 0.24
N ARG A 62 5.71 -13.83 0.38
CA ARG A 62 5.64 -12.40 0.69
C ARG A 62 5.77 -11.62 -0.60
N LEU A 63 4.76 -10.80 -0.90
CA LEU A 63 4.82 -9.88 -2.03
C LEU A 63 5.56 -8.62 -1.60
N GLU A 64 6.53 -8.22 -2.41
CA GLU A 64 7.29 -6.99 -2.24
C GLU A 64 6.74 -5.90 -3.16
N PHE A 65 7.15 -4.66 -2.90
CA PHE A 65 6.84 -3.57 -3.82
C PHE A 65 7.61 -3.75 -5.12
N TYR A 66 6.96 -3.38 -6.22
CA TYR A 66 7.59 -3.38 -7.54
C TYR A 66 8.63 -2.28 -7.66
N THR A 67 9.69 -2.57 -8.40
CA THR A 67 10.69 -1.57 -8.76
C THR A 67 10.12 -0.54 -9.75
N PRO A 68 10.71 0.66 -9.86
CA PRO A 68 10.29 1.63 -10.87
C PRO A 68 10.36 1.08 -12.31
N GLY A 69 11.33 0.22 -12.62
CA GLY A 69 11.47 -0.44 -13.93
C GLY A 69 10.28 -1.35 -14.23
N GLU A 70 9.94 -2.25 -13.31
CA GLU A 70 8.78 -3.16 -13.45
C GLU A 70 7.47 -2.37 -13.58
N LEU A 71 7.31 -1.29 -12.81
CA LEU A 71 6.13 -0.42 -12.93
C LEU A 71 6.08 0.30 -14.26
N THR A 72 7.23 0.68 -14.83
CA THR A 72 7.31 1.25 -16.18
C THR A 72 6.78 0.27 -17.23
N GLU A 73 7.18 -1.00 -17.15
CA GLU A 73 6.69 -2.06 -18.04
C GLU A 73 5.18 -2.27 -17.89
N ILE A 74 4.67 -2.28 -16.66
CA ILE A 74 3.24 -2.41 -16.36
C ILE A 74 2.46 -1.23 -16.95
N VAL A 75 2.96 0.01 -16.78
CA VAL A 75 2.35 1.22 -17.35
C VAL A 75 2.35 1.16 -18.87
N ALA A 76 3.47 0.82 -19.48
CA ALA A 76 3.60 0.71 -20.94
C ALA A 76 2.67 -0.37 -21.53
N ARG A 77 2.55 -1.52 -20.86
CA ARG A 77 1.60 -2.58 -21.24
C ARG A 77 0.16 -2.10 -21.14
N THR A 78 -0.19 -1.46 -20.03
CA THR A 78 -1.56 -0.98 -19.81
C THR A 78 -1.92 0.14 -20.77
N ALA A 79 -0.99 1.04 -21.08
CA ALA A 79 -1.19 2.09 -22.07
C ALA A 79 -1.52 1.50 -23.46
N ARG A 80 -0.81 0.47 -23.89
CA ARG A 80 -1.12 -0.25 -25.16
C ARG A 80 -2.52 -0.86 -25.14
N ILE A 81 -2.94 -1.48 -24.04
CA ILE A 81 -4.28 -2.05 -23.90
C ILE A 81 -5.35 -0.96 -23.97
N LEU A 82 -5.07 0.22 -23.43
CA LEU A 82 -5.97 1.37 -23.44
C LEU A 82 -5.92 2.17 -24.77
N GLY A 83 -5.08 1.79 -25.72
CA GLY A 83 -4.90 2.50 -26.99
C GLY A 83 -4.32 3.92 -26.81
N VAL A 84 -3.50 4.13 -25.80
CA VAL A 84 -2.89 5.44 -25.52
C VAL A 84 -1.46 5.46 -26.03
N GLU A 85 -1.12 6.46 -26.85
CA GLU A 85 0.25 6.70 -27.25
C GLU A 85 1.07 7.25 -26.05
N THR A 86 2.05 6.49 -25.64
CA THR A 86 3.02 6.92 -24.62
C THR A 86 4.41 6.98 -25.22
N ASP A 87 5.19 7.98 -24.85
CA ASP A 87 6.63 7.96 -25.05
C ASP A 87 7.24 6.89 -24.14
N VAL A 88 7.38 5.67 -24.69
CA VAL A 88 8.08 4.59 -24.01
C VAL A 88 9.57 4.70 -24.41
N PRO A 89 10.49 4.78 -23.43
CA PRO A 89 10.29 4.49 -22.00
C PRO A 89 9.97 5.72 -21.11
N ALA A 90 10.14 6.95 -21.58
CA ALA A 90 10.26 8.10 -20.70
C ALA A 90 8.94 8.53 -20.00
N GLY A 91 7.81 8.67 -20.73
CA GLY A 91 6.52 9.05 -20.13
C GLY A 91 5.96 7.95 -19.21
N ALA A 92 6.14 6.67 -19.59
CA ALA A 92 5.75 5.55 -18.73
C ALA A 92 6.64 5.45 -17.49
N ALA A 93 7.95 5.75 -17.62
CA ALA A 93 8.90 5.73 -16.50
C ALA A 93 8.56 6.78 -15.44
N GLU A 94 8.12 7.97 -15.85
CA GLU A 94 7.72 9.02 -14.91
C GLU A 94 6.51 8.60 -14.08
N ILE A 95 5.50 7.98 -14.71
CA ILE A 95 4.35 7.43 -14.00
C ILE A 95 4.77 6.29 -13.08
N GLY A 96 5.61 5.37 -13.57
CA GLY A 96 6.12 4.23 -12.80
C GLY A 96 6.88 4.67 -11.55
N ARG A 97 7.76 5.67 -11.68
CA ARG A 97 8.56 6.24 -10.58
C ARG A 97 7.69 6.79 -9.46
N ARG A 98 6.61 7.52 -9.79
CA ARG A 98 5.69 8.11 -8.81
C ARG A 98 4.58 7.15 -8.32
N SER A 99 4.67 5.85 -8.63
CA SER A 99 3.59 4.87 -8.36
C SER A 99 3.73 4.10 -7.05
N ARG A 100 4.61 4.51 -6.15
CA ARG A 100 4.75 3.93 -4.79
C ARG A 100 4.93 2.40 -4.79
N GLY A 101 5.65 1.84 -5.75
CA GLY A 101 5.88 0.40 -5.83
C GLY A 101 4.63 -0.45 -6.11
N THR A 102 3.50 0.14 -6.47
CA THR A 102 2.20 -0.54 -6.52
C THR A 102 1.56 -0.48 -7.92
N PRO A 103 1.32 -1.62 -8.60
CA PRO A 103 0.67 -1.65 -9.92
C PRO A 103 -0.72 -1.02 -9.95
N ARG A 104 -1.50 -1.13 -8.86
CA ARG A 104 -2.82 -0.49 -8.75
C ARG A 104 -2.70 1.04 -8.84
N ILE A 105 -1.72 1.63 -8.14
CA ILE A 105 -1.47 3.07 -8.17
C ILE A 105 -0.95 3.47 -9.54
N ALA A 106 -0.01 2.74 -10.14
CA ALA A 106 0.51 2.98 -11.48
C ALA A 106 -0.61 3.04 -12.52
N ASN A 107 -1.50 2.07 -12.52
CA ASN A 107 -2.65 2.04 -13.43
C ASN A 107 -3.66 3.16 -13.15
N ARG A 108 -3.85 3.55 -11.90
CA ARG A 108 -4.71 4.68 -11.53
C ARG A 108 -4.12 5.99 -12.05
N LEU A 109 -2.83 6.22 -11.83
CA LEU A 109 -2.12 7.41 -12.30
C LEU A 109 -2.11 7.46 -13.83
N LEU A 110 -1.83 6.35 -14.52
CA LEU A 110 -1.86 6.29 -15.98
C LEU A 110 -3.23 6.74 -16.54
N ARG A 111 -4.33 6.27 -15.96
CA ARG A 111 -5.67 6.69 -16.41
C ARG A 111 -5.88 8.20 -16.24
N ARG A 112 -5.42 8.79 -15.14
CA ARG A 112 -5.53 10.23 -14.90
C ARG A 112 -4.64 11.05 -15.83
N VAL A 113 -3.41 10.59 -16.05
CA VAL A 113 -2.50 11.22 -17.02
C VAL A 113 -3.05 11.12 -18.44
N ARG A 114 -3.65 9.98 -18.82
CA ARG A 114 -4.36 9.82 -20.10
C ARG A 114 -5.49 10.84 -20.25
N ASP A 115 -6.35 10.96 -19.25
CA ASP A 115 -7.49 11.89 -19.29
C ASP A 115 -6.99 13.33 -19.46
N PHE A 116 -5.90 13.69 -18.76
CA PHE A 116 -5.23 14.99 -18.94
C PHE A 116 -4.65 15.14 -20.36
N ALA A 117 -3.95 14.12 -20.88
CA ALA A 117 -3.35 14.15 -22.20
C ALA A 117 -4.39 14.31 -23.32
N GLN A 118 -5.54 13.64 -23.19
CA GLN A 118 -6.65 13.76 -24.15
C GLN A 118 -7.22 15.18 -24.21
N VAL A 119 -7.27 15.87 -23.07
CA VAL A 119 -7.86 17.22 -23.01
C VAL A 119 -6.84 18.32 -23.33
N ARG A 120 -5.55 18.12 -22.97
CA ARG A 120 -4.54 19.19 -22.97
C ARG A 120 -3.31 18.92 -23.86
N ALA A 121 -3.13 17.70 -24.41
CA ALA A 121 -1.91 17.30 -25.07
C ALA A 121 -2.10 16.32 -26.25
N ASN A 122 -3.14 16.50 -27.06
CA ASN A 122 -3.41 15.70 -28.26
C ASN A 122 -3.42 14.17 -28.04
N GLY A 123 -3.71 13.72 -26.82
CA GLY A 123 -3.82 12.32 -26.48
C GLY A 123 -2.49 11.57 -26.26
N ARG A 124 -1.33 12.22 -26.46
CA ARG A 124 -0.02 11.61 -26.27
C ARG A 124 0.57 11.89 -24.88
N ILE A 125 1.09 10.87 -24.22
CA ILE A 125 1.75 11.00 -22.92
C ILE A 125 3.26 11.11 -23.14
N THR A 126 3.80 12.33 -23.10
CA THR A 126 5.24 12.60 -23.00
C THR A 126 5.65 12.72 -21.52
N VAL A 127 6.95 12.88 -21.24
CA VAL A 127 7.44 13.13 -19.87
C VAL A 127 6.84 14.40 -19.28
N GLU A 128 6.82 15.49 -20.06
CA GLU A 128 6.31 16.77 -19.62
C GLU A 128 4.80 16.73 -19.33
N VAL A 129 4.05 16.02 -20.17
CA VAL A 129 2.62 15.77 -19.97
C VAL A 129 2.38 14.96 -18.70
N ALA A 130 3.17 13.90 -18.50
CA ALA A 130 3.08 13.07 -17.29
C ALA A 130 3.42 13.89 -16.04
N GLN A 131 4.50 14.65 -16.05
CA GLN A 131 4.91 15.52 -14.93
C GLN A 131 3.82 16.53 -14.60
N THR A 132 3.36 17.29 -15.59
CA THR A 132 2.32 18.31 -15.38
C THR A 132 1.03 17.71 -14.83
N ALA A 133 0.60 16.55 -15.35
CA ALA A 133 -0.59 15.88 -14.87
C ALA A 133 -0.43 15.36 -13.44
N LEU A 134 0.73 14.78 -13.10
CA LEU A 134 1.01 14.27 -11.76
C LEU A 134 1.14 15.40 -10.73
N ASP A 135 1.71 16.54 -11.11
CA ASP A 135 1.79 17.72 -10.25
C ASP A 135 0.39 18.30 -9.96
N LEU A 136 -0.51 18.34 -10.97
CA LEU A 136 -1.92 18.69 -10.75
C LEU A 136 -2.65 17.72 -9.82
N LEU A 137 -2.27 16.46 -9.84
CA LEU A 137 -2.77 15.42 -8.92
C LEU A 137 -2.11 15.50 -7.54
N LYS A 138 -1.18 16.45 -7.35
CA LYS A 138 -0.41 16.66 -6.12
C LYS A 138 0.44 15.44 -5.73
N VAL A 139 0.85 14.64 -6.71
CA VAL A 139 1.79 13.53 -6.54
C VAL A 139 3.19 14.04 -6.86
N ASP A 140 4.05 14.12 -5.87
CA ASP A 140 5.39 14.65 -6.03
C ASP A 140 6.39 13.68 -6.68
N GLU A 141 7.64 14.09 -6.81
CA GLU A 141 8.70 13.30 -7.45
C GLU A 141 9.01 11.99 -6.73
N CYS A 142 8.76 11.90 -5.43
CA CYS A 142 8.90 10.68 -4.63
C CYS A 142 7.66 9.78 -4.67
N GLY A 143 6.58 10.23 -5.34
CA GLY A 143 5.29 9.55 -5.37
C GLY A 143 4.45 9.80 -4.12
N PHE A 144 4.79 10.81 -3.31
CA PHE A 144 3.97 11.17 -2.14
C PHE A 144 2.77 12.00 -2.57
N ASP A 145 1.62 11.64 -2.03
CA ASP A 145 0.41 12.43 -2.16
C ASP A 145 0.31 13.51 -1.05
N GLU A 146 -0.80 14.21 -1.02
CA GLU A 146 -1.03 15.27 -0.05
C GLU A 146 -1.02 14.76 1.40
N ILE A 147 -1.56 13.57 1.65
CA ILE A 147 -1.63 12.99 3.00
C ILE A 147 -0.25 12.54 3.48
N ASP A 148 0.56 11.92 2.61
CA ASP A 148 1.93 11.54 2.95
C ASP A 148 2.75 12.76 3.38
N ARG A 149 2.68 13.84 2.56
CA ARG A 149 3.41 15.09 2.87
C ARG A 149 2.90 15.75 4.14
N ARG A 150 1.57 15.75 4.35
CA ARG A 150 0.99 16.28 5.61
C ARG A 150 1.46 15.50 6.82
N LEU A 151 1.52 14.16 6.73
CA LEU A 151 2.01 13.30 7.81
C LEU A 151 3.47 13.61 8.16
N LEU A 152 4.34 13.64 7.16
CA LEU A 152 5.77 13.94 7.37
C LEU A 152 5.96 15.38 7.90
N TRP A 153 5.28 16.35 7.31
CA TRP A 153 5.33 17.74 7.74
C TRP A 153 4.84 17.92 9.18
N LEU A 154 3.75 17.26 9.54
CA LEU A 154 3.20 17.29 10.89
C LEU A 154 4.23 16.80 11.93
N ILE A 155 4.92 15.69 11.65
CA ILE A 155 5.97 15.17 12.52
C ILE A 155 7.12 16.17 12.65
N ILE A 156 7.54 16.78 11.55
CA ILE A 156 8.66 17.76 11.53
C ILE A 156 8.28 19.05 12.26
N ASP A 157 7.17 19.68 11.87
CA ASP A 157 6.79 21.03 12.29
C ASP A 157 6.20 21.05 13.71
N LYS A 158 5.24 20.15 13.99
CA LYS A 158 4.51 20.16 15.27
C LYS A 158 5.15 19.34 16.35
N PHE A 159 5.90 18.31 15.98
CA PHE A 159 6.49 17.37 16.94
C PHE A 159 8.03 17.35 16.90
N SER A 160 8.65 18.41 16.32
CA SER A 160 10.10 18.58 16.26
C SER A 160 10.86 17.35 15.72
N GLY A 161 10.26 16.68 14.75
CA GLY A 161 10.80 15.45 14.13
C GLY A 161 10.44 14.15 14.84
N GLY A 162 9.73 14.21 15.95
CA GLY A 162 9.34 13.06 16.77
C GLY A 162 10.26 12.78 17.96
N PRO A 163 10.06 11.67 18.71
CA PRO A 163 9.08 10.61 18.46
C PRO A 163 7.64 10.99 18.82
N VAL A 164 6.66 10.57 18.02
CA VAL A 164 5.24 10.83 18.24
C VAL A 164 4.41 9.55 18.09
N GLY A 165 3.42 9.37 18.98
CA GLY A 165 2.53 8.21 18.99
C GLY A 165 1.58 8.17 17.81
N LEU A 166 1.13 6.96 17.41
CA LEU A 166 0.21 6.76 16.30
C LEU A 166 -1.13 7.50 16.52
N ASP A 167 -1.71 7.35 17.71
CA ASP A 167 -3.01 7.94 18.03
C ASP A 167 -2.95 9.49 17.99
N THR A 168 -1.83 10.06 18.43
CA THR A 168 -1.60 11.50 18.35
C THR A 168 -1.54 11.99 16.90
N LEU A 169 -0.85 11.23 16.05
CA LEU A 169 -0.79 11.53 14.60
C LEU A 169 -2.16 11.37 13.95
N ALA A 170 -2.92 10.34 14.31
CA ALA A 170 -4.25 10.08 13.79
C ALA A 170 -5.20 11.25 14.07
N VAL A 171 -5.25 11.70 15.32
CA VAL A 171 -6.04 12.86 15.73
C VAL A 171 -5.59 14.14 15.01
N ALA A 172 -4.27 14.39 14.96
CA ALA A 172 -3.73 15.61 14.36
C ALA A 172 -3.87 15.66 12.84
N LEU A 173 -3.88 14.49 12.17
CA LEU A 173 -4.07 14.38 10.73
C LEU A 173 -5.56 14.33 10.33
N GLY A 174 -6.42 13.90 11.26
CA GLY A 174 -7.84 13.65 11.02
C GLY A 174 -8.08 12.33 10.29
N GLU A 175 -7.24 11.33 10.54
CA GLU A 175 -7.27 10.01 9.91
C GLU A 175 -7.38 8.90 10.96
N GLU A 176 -7.86 7.73 10.54
CA GLU A 176 -7.87 6.54 11.41
C GLU A 176 -6.45 6.00 11.63
N PRO A 177 -6.11 5.51 12.85
CA PRO A 177 -4.79 4.94 13.14
C PRO A 177 -4.38 3.82 12.16
N ASP A 178 -5.33 2.97 11.77
CA ASP A 178 -5.11 1.88 10.82
C ASP A 178 -4.76 2.40 9.41
N THR A 179 -5.34 3.53 8.99
CA THR A 179 -4.98 4.17 7.72
C THR A 179 -3.51 4.61 7.72
N ILE A 180 -3.07 5.23 8.82
CA ILE A 180 -1.67 5.64 8.94
C ILE A 180 -0.76 4.40 8.98
N GLY A 181 -1.06 3.43 9.85
CA GLY A 181 -0.19 2.28 10.09
C GLY A 181 -0.11 1.28 8.93
N ASP A 182 -1.20 1.08 8.19
CA ASP A 182 -1.29 0.06 7.15
C ASP A 182 -1.11 0.60 5.73
N VAL A 183 -1.42 1.90 5.50
CA VAL A 183 -1.41 2.48 4.16
C VAL A 183 -0.27 3.48 3.95
N LEU A 184 -0.05 4.40 4.90
CA LEU A 184 0.92 5.48 4.74
C LEU A 184 2.32 5.06 5.20
N GLU A 185 2.45 4.56 6.43
CA GLU A 185 3.74 4.22 7.04
C GLU A 185 4.58 3.21 6.23
N PRO A 186 4.03 2.10 5.68
CA PRO A 186 4.86 1.07 5.06
C PRO A 186 5.71 1.61 3.91
N PHE A 187 5.14 2.46 3.08
CA PHE A 187 5.85 3.07 1.97
C PHE A 187 6.87 4.11 2.46
N LEU A 188 6.49 4.99 3.37
CA LEU A 188 7.37 6.02 3.92
C LEU A 188 8.57 5.43 4.67
N ILE A 189 8.36 4.32 5.41
CA ILE A 189 9.42 3.60 6.10
C ILE A 189 10.36 2.93 5.10
N GLN A 190 9.83 2.24 4.08
CA GLN A 190 10.63 1.58 3.07
C GLN A 190 11.48 2.57 2.27
N GLN A 191 10.94 3.75 1.97
CA GLN A 191 11.68 4.83 1.29
C GLN A 191 12.65 5.57 2.24
N GLY A 192 12.65 5.23 3.53
CA GLY A 192 13.55 5.79 4.52
C GLY A 192 13.18 7.19 5.01
N PHE A 193 11.96 7.69 4.75
CA PHE A 193 11.50 9.01 5.21
C PHE A 193 10.96 8.99 6.63
N LEU A 194 10.46 7.85 7.07
CA LEU A 194 9.90 7.65 8.40
C LEU A 194 10.59 6.49 9.09
N MET A 195 10.82 6.61 10.38
CA MET A 195 11.34 5.53 11.23
C MET A 195 10.36 5.24 12.36
N ARG A 196 10.13 3.95 12.62
CA ARG A 196 9.31 3.49 13.73
C ARG A 196 10.21 3.09 14.90
N THR A 197 10.02 3.72 16.06
CA THR A 197 10.73 3.43 17.30
C THR A 197 9.78 2.95 18.38
N PRO A 198 10.25 2.36 19.48
CA PRO A 198 9.41 2.00 20.63
C PRO A 198 8.64 3.19 21.23
N ARG A 199 9.18 4.41 21.08
CA ARG A 199 8.55 5.64 21.57
C ARG A 199 7.57 6.28 20.59
N GLY A 200 7.57 5.86 19.32
CA GLY A 200 6.74 6.44 18.29
C GLY A 200 7.44 6.62 16.94
N ARG A 201 6.88 7.46 16.10
CA ARG A 201 7.33 7.75 14.73
C ARG A 201 8.27 8.93 14.73
N VAL A 202 9.35 8.81 13.95
CA VAL A 202 10.39 9.84 13.82
C VAL A 202 10.63 10.11 12.34
N ALA A 203 10.65 11.39 11.97
CA ALA A 203 11.04 11.81 10.62
C ALA A 203 12.56 11.70 10.46
N THR A 204 13.02 11.13 9.36
CA THR A 204 14.44 10.94 9.09
C THR A 204 15.05 12.15 8.39
N ALA A 205 16.38 12.17 8.24
CA ALA A 205 17.08 13.20 7.46
C ALA A 205 16.58 13.29 6.00
N TYR A 206 16.07 12.18 5.43
CA TYR A 206 15.46 12.20 4.09
C TYR A 206 14.19 13.05 4.06
N ALA A 207 13.34 12.95 5.10
CA ALA A 207 12.13 13.77 5.21
C ALA A 207 12.46 15.27 5.30
N TYR A 208 13.43 15.65 6.11
CA TYR A 208 13.87 17.04 6.20
C TYR A 208 14.38 17.57 4.85
N ARG A 209 15.24 16.82 4.17
CA ARG A 209 15.77 17.20 2.85
C ARG A 209 14.66 17.33 1.80
N HIS A 210 13.65 16.48 1.83
CA HIS A 210 12.51 16.54 0.93
C HIS A 210 11.75 17.87 1.03
N PHE A 211 11.67 18.44 2.24
CA PHE A 211 11.07 19.75 2.47
C PHE A 211 12.07 20.92 2.38
N GLY A 212 13.30 20.68 1.93
CA GLY A 212 14.32 21.72 1.85
C GLY A 212 14.80 22.25 3.20
N LEU A 213 14.56 21.48 4.27
CA LEU A 213 14.96 21.86 5.62
C LEU A 213 16.35 21.33 5.97
N ALA A 214 17.13 22.12 6.70
CA ALA A 214 18.37 21.62 7.29
C ALA A 214 18.04 20.52 8.31
N THR A 215 18.78 19.41 8.25
CA THR A 215 18.67 18.36 9.25
C THR A 215 19.17 18.95 10.58
N THR A 216 18.26 19.10 11.54
CA THR A 216 18.68 19.27 12.93
C THR A 216 19.28 17.93 13.32
N THR A 217 20.62 17.83 13.28
CA THR A 217 21.34 16.71 13.87
C THR A 217 21.00 16.68 15.35
N CYS A 218 20.02 15.87 15.74
CA CYS A 218 20.04 15.36 17.09
C CYS A 218 21.29 14.48 17.16
N ASP A 219 22.39 15.03 17.70
CA ASP A 219 23.60 14.30 18.01
C ASP A 219 23.21 12.99 18.72
N GLY A 220 23.57 11.88 18.08
CA GLY A 220 23.29 10.55 18.57
C GLY A 220 23.93 10.33 19.95
N ARG A 221 23.13 10.43 20.98
CA ARG A 221 23.35 9.74 22.25
C ARG A 221 22.13 8.90 22.52
N TRP A 222 22.26 7.65 22.10
CA TRP A 222 21.38 6.55 22.51
C TRP A 222 22.16 5.59 23.37
#